data_34f6a5ed627e0fc978f87b2e9eb45520
#
_entry.id   34f6a5ed627e0fc978f87b2e9eb45520
#
_cell.length_a   1.000
_cell.length_b   1.000
_cell.length_c   1.000
_cell.angle_alpha   90.00
_cell.angle_beta   90.00
_cell.angle_gamma   90.00
#
_symmetry.space_group_name_H-M   'P 1'
#
loop_
_entity.id
_entity.type
_entity.pdbx_description
1 polymer ?
#
loop_
_entity_poly.entity_id
_entity_poly.type
_entity_poly.pdbx_seq_one_letter_code
_entity_poly.pdbx_strand_id
1 'polypeptide(L)'
;IKSTDPNIHNNYGGLLCQMGRYDDALKEIRLAYEDPFYETPYLAYANAGTCLLDKGEYKEAEKMLRKALRDQPNYAGALISMSEIGVKTEKYLMARAYIQRYHAVAKPDAESLWLQIQSEKALGAEEHYLKYARRLLKDFPDSDEAGMLEEMARNERIRE
;
A
#
# COMPACT_ATOMS: atom_id res chain seq x y z
N ILE A 1 17.81 5.58 -21.34
CA ILE A 1 16.81 6.45 -22.02
C ILE A 1 17.22 7.89 -21.75
N LYS A 2 17.56 8.63 -22.82
CA LYS A 2 17.78 10.08 -22.75
C LYS A 2 16.45 10.79 -22.98
N SER A 3 15.57 10.77 -21.99
CA SER A 3 14.36 11.58 -22.00
C SER A 3 14.49 12.68 -20.96
N THR A 4 13.97 13.86 -21.27
CA THR A 4 13.82 14.97 -20.34
C THR A 4 12.39 15.04 -19.78
N ASP A 5 11.50 14.14 -20.21
CA ASP A 5 10.10 14.10 -19.75
C ASP A 5 10.00 13.35 -18.42
N PRO A 6 9.61 14.03 -17.33
CA PRO A 6 9.48 13.40 -16.02
C PRO A 6 8.43 12.27 -15.97
N ASN A 7 7.40 12.31 -16.81
CA ASN A 7 6.43 11.22 -16.90
C ASN A 7 7.08 9.92 -17.39
N ILE A 8 7.98 10.01 -18.39
CA ILE A 8 8.70 8.85 -18.91
C ILE A 8 9.60 8.27 -17.82
N HIS A 9 10.34 9.11 -17.09
CA HIS A 9 11.18 8.67 -15.98
C HIS A 9 10.36 8.00 -14.88
N ASN A 10 9.23 8.57 -14.49
CA ASN A 10 8.34 7.99 -13.47
C ASN A 10 7.77 6.64 -13.92
N ASN A 11 7.28 6.54 -15.17
CA ASN A 11 6.69 5.31 -15.68
C ASN A 11 7.75 4.20 -15.85
N TYR A 12 8.93 4.55 -16.36
CA TYR A 12 10.04 3.61 -16.51
C TYR A 12 10.54 3.12 -15.14
N GLY A 13 10.64 4.03 -14.18
CA GLY A 13 10.97 3.67 -12.80
C GLY A 13 9.94 2.70 -12.18
N GLY A 14 8.66 2.93 -12.40
CA GLY A 14 7.60 2.01 -11.98
C GLY A 14 7.77 0.61 -12.57
N LEU A 15 8.07 0.51 -13.87
CA LEU A 15 8.34 -0.76 -14.53
C LEU A 15 9.58 -1.47 -13.94
N LEU A 16 10.67 -0.74 -13.74
CA LEU A 16 11.88 -1.30 -13.13
C LEU A 16 11.62 -1.84 -11.71
N CYS A 17 10.78 -1.14 -10.94
CA CYS A 17 10.36 -1.60 -9.62
C CYS A 17 9.60 -2.92 -9.69
N GLN A 18 8.64 -3.07 -10.59
CA GLN A 18 7.91 -4.32 -10.82
C GLN A 18 8.83 -5.48 -11.23
N MET A 19 9.96 -5.18 -11.88
CA MET A 19 10.99 -6.16 -12.22
C MET A 19 11.96 -6.47 -11.07
N GLY A 20 11.76 -5.89 -9.88
CA GLY A 20 12.65 -6.06 -8.73
C GLY A 20 13.97 -5.27 -8.84
N ARG A 21 14.10 -4.39 -9.84
CA ARG A 21 15.30 -3.55 -10.03
C ARG A 21 15.15 -2.24 -9.24
N TYR A 22 15.05 -2.37 -7.92
CA TYR A 22 14.67 -1.28 -7.02
C TYR A 22 15.60 -0.06 -7.08
N ASP A 23 16.92 -0.26 -7.09
CA ASP A 23 17.88 0.85 -7.10
C ASP A 23 17.85 1.63 -8.41
N ASP A 24 17.72 0.94 -9.53
CA ASP A 24 17.55 1.58 -10.84
C ASP A 24 16.21 2.30 -10.93
N ALA A 25 15.14 1.67 -10.42
CA ALA A 25 13.81 2.26 -10.35
C ALA A 25 13.82 3.58 -9.57
N LEU A 26 14.42 3.60 -8.39
CA LEU A 26 14.49 4.78 -7.54
C LEU A 26 15.31 5.92 -8.16
N LYS A 27 16.36 5.60 -8.93
CA LYS A 27 17.12 6.60 -9.70
C LYS A 27 16.24 7.29 -10.75
N GLU A 28 15.49 6.50 -11.53
CA GLU A 28 14.59 7.02 -12.55
C GLU A 28 13.45 7.85 -11.94
N ILE A 29 12.79 7.33 -10.90
CA ILE A 29 11.69 8.03 -10.22
C ILE A 29 12.19 9.35 -9.61
N ARG A 30 13.42 9.38 -9.09
CA ARG A 30 14.04 10.58 -8.56
C ARG A 30 14.20 11.68 -9.61
N LEU A 31 14.63 11.32 -10.84
CA LEU A 31 14.72 12.28 -11.94
C LEU A 31 13.36 12.94 -12.21
N ALA A 32 12.25 12.20 -12.03
CA ALA A 32 10.92 12.74 -12.18
C ALA A 32 10.56 13.75 -11.08
N TYR A 33 10.66 13.36 -9.80
CA TYR A 33 10.19 14.25 -8.72
C TYR A 33 11.16 15.42 -8.42
N GLU A 34 12.41 15.36 -8.89
CA GLU A 34 13.35 16.48 -8.82
C GLU A 34 13.21 17.47 -9.99
N ASP A 35 12.44 17.12 -11.03
CA ASP A 35 12.16 18.03 -12.14
C ASP A 35 11.19 19.14 -11.68
N PRO A 36 11.60 20.42 -11.68
CA PRO A 36 10.76 21.53 -11.21
C PRO A 36 9.53 21.78 -12.10
N PHE A 37 9.50 21.24 -13.32
CA PHE A 37 8.39 21.38 -14.26
C PHE A 37 7.43 20.17 -14.22
N TYR A 38 7.66 19.20 -13.33
CA TYR A 38 6.75 18.07 -13.21
C TYR A 38 5.45 18.49 -12.52
N GLU A 39 4.34 18.46 -13.25
CA GLU A 39 3.04 18.95 -12.77
C GLU A 39 2.42 18.05 -11.68
N THR A 40 2.78 16.76 -11.65
CA THR A 40 2.20 15.76 -10.74
C THR A 40 3.27 15.00 -9.93
N PRO A 41 4.12 15.70 -9.17
CA PRO A 41 5.23 15.08 -8.43
C PRO A 41 4.75 14.06 -7.39
N TYR A 42 3.51 14.18 -6.90
CA TYR A 42 2.92 13.23 -5.97
C TYR A 42 2.87 11.79 -6.54
N LEU A 43 2.71 11.63 -7.87
CA LEU A 43 2.75 10.32 -8.52
C LEU A 43 4.15 9.69 -8.39
N ALA A 44 5.19 10.46 -8.60
CA ALA A 44 6.56 9.97 -8.47
C ALA A 44 6.93 9.70 -7.00
N TYR A 45 6.51 10.55 -6.06
CA TYR A 45 6.67 10.25 -4.63
C TYR A 45 5.95 8.98 -4.20
N ALA A 46 4.72 8.75 -4.69
CA ALA A 46 3.98 7.53 -4.40
C ALA A 46 4.67 6.29 -5.00
N ASN A 47 5.12 6.35 -6.24
CA ASN A 47 5.86 5.26 -6.88
C ASN A 47 7.18 4.96 -6.16
N ALA A 48 7.92 5.98 -5.73
CA ALA A 48 9.12 5.79 -4.91
C ALA A 48 8.79 5.11 -3.57
N GLY A 49 7.72 5.55 -2.92
CA GLY A 49 7.26 4.98 -1.65
C GLY A 49 6.84 3.52 -1.77
N THR A 50 6.06 3.17 -2.80
CA THR A 50 5.67 1.79 -3.08
C THR A 50 6.88 0.92 -3.41
N CYS A 51 7.81 1.42 -4.23
CA CYS A 51 9.03 0.71 -4.57
C CYS A 51 9.93 0.43 -3.34
N LEU A 52 10.03 1.39 -2.44
CA LEU A 52 10.76 1.21 -1.18
C LEU A 52 10.06 0.24 -0.23
N LEU A 53 8.72 0.23 -0.23
CA LEU A 53 7.91 -0.75 0.50
C LEU A 53 8.20 -2.18 -0.01
N ASP A 54 8.17 -2.40 -1.32
CA ASP A 54 8.49 -3.69 -1.95
C ASP A 54 9.94 -4.14 -1.65
N LYS A 55 10.85 -3.18 -1.59
CA LYS A 55 12.24 -3.42 -1.19
C LYS A 55 12.40 -3.75 0.31
N GLY A 56 11.39 -3.44 1.13
CA GLY A 56 11.40 -3.63 2.58
C GLY A 56 11.97 -2.44 3.37
N GLU A 57 12.22 -1.31 2.73
CA GLU A 57 12.73 -0.09 3.36
C GLU A 57 11.57 0.78 3.87
N TYR A 58 10.85 0.29 4.88
CA TYR A 58 9.57 0.84 5.36
C TYR A 58 9.65 2.29 5.84
N LYS A 59 10.76 2.67 6.51
CA LYS A 59 10.92 4.03 7.03
C LYS A 59 11.05 5.06 5.89
N GLU A 60 11.84 4.75 4.88
CA GLU A 60 12.00 5.62 3.72
C GLU A 60 10.74 5.61 2.84
N ALA A 61 10.09 4.45 2.72
CA ALA A 61 8.79 4.33 2.05
C ALA A 61 7.73 5.25 2.68
N GLU A 62 7.58 5.21 4.00
CA GLU A 62 6.66 6.08 4.74
C GLU A 62 6.94 7.56 4.47
N LYS A 63 8.21 7.97 4.45
CA LYS A 63 8.62 9.34 4.17
C LYS A 63 8.20 9.81 2.78
N MET A 64 8.39 8.98 1.75
CA MET A 64 7.99 9.30 0.38
C MET A 64 6.47 9.36 0.23
N LEU A 65 5.75 8.40 0.80
CA LEU A 65 4.28 8.37 0.75
C LEU A 65 3.65 9.57 1.48
N ARG A 66 4.25 10.02 2.58
CA ARG A 66 3.81 11.25 3.26
C ARG A 66 3.98 12.48 2.39
N LYS A 67 5.05 12.57 1.57
CA LYS A 67 5.20 13.64 0.59
C LYS A 67 4.08 13.59 -0.46
N ALA A 68 3.79 12.42 -0.99
CA ALA A 68 2.69 12.24 -1.95
C ALA A 68 1.34 12.69 -1.36
N LEU A 69 1.03 12.28 -0.13
CA LEU A 69 -0.22 12.61 0.55
C LEU A 69 -0.30 14.07 1.02
N ARG A 70 0.81 14.78 1.14
CA ARG A 70 0.81 16.23 1.37
C ARG A 70 0.30 16.98 0.15
N ASP A 71 0.74 16.55 -1.04
CA ASP A 71 0.36 17.17 -2.30
C ASP A 71 -1.04 16.71 -2.75
N GLN A 72 -1.37 15.42 -2.53
CA GLN A 72 -2.64 14.82 -2.88
C GLN A 72 -3.16 13.93 -1.73
N PRO A 73 -3.90 14.51 -0.76
CA PRO A 73 -4.31 13.81 0.47
C PRO A 73 -5.19 12.58 0.26
N ASN A 74 -5.89 12.51 -0.87
CA ASN A 74 -6.82 11.43 -1.20
C ASN A 74 -6.29 10.47 -2.28
N TYR A 75 -4.98 10.48 -2.55
CA TYR A 75 -4.40 9.57 -3.51
C TYR A 75 -4.44 8.12 -2.99
N ALA A 76 -5.34 7.33 -3.56
CA ALA A 76 -5.66 5.98 -3.11
C ALA A 76 -4.42 5.08 -3.04
N GLY A 77 -3.53 5.12 -4.06
CA GLY A 77 -2.30 4.33 -4.08
C GLY A 77 -1.38 4.59 -2.89
N ALA A 78 -1.23 5.85 -2.48
CA ALA A 78 -0.43 6.17 -1.30
C ALA A 78 -1.12 5.78 0.01
N LEU A 79 -2.45 5.88 0.09
CA LEU A 79 -3.22 5.51 1.28
C LEU A 79 -3.12 4.01 1.58
N ILE A 80 -3.29 3.16 0.55
CA ILE A 80 -3.19 1.71 0.74
C ILE A 80 -1.76 1.27 1.10
N SER A 81 -0.74 1.83 0.44
CA SER A 81 0.67 1.56 0.77
C SER A 81 1.03 1.99 2.19
N MET A 82 0.50 3.12 2.69
CA MET A 82 0.68 3.53 4.09
C MET A 82 0.02 2.57 5.08
N SER A 83 -1.13 2.03 4.73
CA SER A 83 -1.78 0.99 5.54
C SER A 83 -0.94 -0.29 5.57
N GLU A 84 -0.41 -0.73 4.44
CA GLU A 84 0.47 -1.89 4.37
C GLU A 84 1.73 -1.71 5.21
N ILE A 85 2.39 -0.55 5.14
CA ILE A 85 3.52 -0.23 6.03
C ILE A 85 3.10 -0.36 7.50
N GLY A 86 1.91 0.14 7.86
CA GLY A 86 1.38 0.03 9.20
C GLY A 86 1.26 -1.42 9.68
N VAL A 87 0.75 -2.31 8.82
CA VAL A 87 0.68 -3.75 9.12
C VAL A 87 2.08 -4.38 9.21
N LYS A 88 2.97 -4.12 8.24
CA LYS A 88 4.33 -4.65 8.20
C LYS A 88 5.20 -4.22 9.39
N THR A 89 4.93 -3.04 9.94
CA THR A 89 5.67 -2.47 11.09
C THR A 89 4.89 -2.57 12.41
N GLU A 90 3.81 -3.32 12.43
CA GLU A 90 2.93 -3.56 13.60
C GLU A 90 2.33 -2.27 14.20
N LYS A 91 2.27 -1.20 13.39
CA LYS A 91 1.60 0.07 13.74
C LYS A 91 0.12 0.02 13.34
N TYR A 92 -0.63 -0.85 13.96
CA TYR A 92 -2.00 -1.21 13.53
C TYR A 92 -3.01 -0.05 13.62
N LEU A 93 -2.86 0.89 14.55
CA LEU A 93 -3.68 2.11 14.58
C LEU A 93 -3.42 2.99 13.34
N MET A 94 -2.17 3.09 12.90
CA MET A 94 -1.81 3.79 11.67
C MET A 94 -2.39 3.07 10.46
N ALA A 95 -2.25 1.73 10.39
CA ALA A 95 -2.80 0.92 9.32
C ALA A 95 -4.31 1.11 9.20
N ARG A 96 -5.06 1.02 10.31
CA ARG A 96 -6.50 1.28 10.38
C ARG A 96 -6.86 2.68 9.86
N ALA A 97 -6.14 3.71 10.30
CA ALA A 97 -6.44 5.07 9.90
C ALA A 97 -6.30 5.28 8.38
N TYR A 98 -5.24 4.75 7.78
CA TYR A 98 -5.03 4.88 6.35
C TYR A 98 -5.96 4.02 5.51
N ILE A 99 -6.30 2.81 5.94
CA ILE A 99 -7.23 1.96 5.19
C ILE A 99 -8.67 2.51 5.23
N GLN A 100 -9.07 3.14 6.34
CA GLN A 100 -10.36 3.83 6.40
C GLN A 100 -10.42 5.02 5.44
N ARG A 101 -9.33 5.79 5.31
CA ARG A 101 -9.22 6.85 4.31
C ARG A 101 -9.26 6.31 2.89
N TYR A 102 -8.59 5.18 2.63
CA TYR A 102 -8.67 4.49 1.35
C TYR A 102 -10.10 4.11 0.99
N HIS A 103 -10.84 3.47 1.91
CA HIS A 103 -12.24 3.07 1.67
C HIS A 103 -13.19 4.26 1.50
N ALA A 104 -12.82 5.47 1.90
CA ALA A 104 -13.59 6.68 1.65
C ALA A 104 -13.45 7.20 0.22
N VAL A 105 -12.39 6.83 -0.51
CA VAL A 105 -12.06 7.33 -1.85
C VAL A 105 -12.01 6.26 -2.94
N ALA A 106 -11.96 4.99 -2.56
CA ALA A 106 -11.90 3.85 -3.47
C ALA A 106 -12.84 2.73 -3.00
N LYS A 107 -13.29 1.90 -3.94
CA LYS A 107 -14.05 0.70 -3.58
C LYS A 107 -13.12 -0.28 -2.85
N PRO A 108 -13.59 -0.91 -1.76
CA PRO A 108 -12.89 -2.01 -1.14
C PRO A 108 -12.64 -3.15 -2.13
N ASP A 109 -11.41 -3.64 -2.14
CA ASP A 109 -10.96 -4.82 -2.87
C ASP A 109 -10.43 -5.87 -1.86
N ALA A 110 -10.01 -7.03 -2.34
CA ALA A 110 -9.55 -8.11 -1.49
C ALA A 110 -8.33 -7.70 -0.63
N GLU A 111 -7.35 -7.02 -1.23
CA GLU A 111 -6.16 -6.52 -0.54
C GLU A 111 -6.51 -5.53 0.57
N SER A 112 -7.34 -4.53 0.27
CA SER A 112 -7.73 -3.51 1.26
C SER A 112 -8.55 -4.08 2.41
N LEU A 113 -9.43 -5.04 2.13
CA LEU A 113 -10.16 -5.76 3.17
C LEU A 113 -9.23 -6.60 4.03
N TRP A 114 -8.23 -7.24 3.43
CA TRP A 114 -7.23 -8.02 4.17
C TRP A 114 -6.40 -7.15 5.12
N LEU A 115 -5.93 -5.99 4.67
CA LEU A 115 -5.22 -5.02 5.52
C LEU A 115 -6.09 -4.54 6.69
N GLN A 116 -7.39 -4.31 6.43
CA GLN A 116 -8.35 -3.96 7.47
C GLN A 116 -8.52 -5.12 8.48
N ILE A 117 -8.71 -6.34 8.01
CA ILE A 117 -8.87 -7.55 8.84
C ILE A 117 -7.65 -7.73 9.76
N GLN A 118 -6.43 -7.66 9.22
CA GLN A 118 -5.20 -7.78 9.98
C GLN A 118 -5.10 -6.71 11.07
N SER A 119 -5.45 -5.47 10.74
CA SER A 119 -5.42 -4.34 11.68
C SER A 119 -6.45 -4.49 12.79
N GLU A 120 -7.70 -4.82 12.45
CA GLU A 120 -8.78 -4.96 13.43
C GLU A 120 -8.51 -6.14 14.39
N LYS A 121 -8.01 -7.25 13.85
CA LYS A 121 -7.64 -8.42 14.64
C LYS A 121 -6.53 -8.11 15.65
N ALA A 122 -5.46 -7.48 15.19
CA ALA A 122 -4.34 -7.12 16.04
C ALA A 122 -4.72 -6.11 17.13
N LEU A 123 -5.71 -5.26 16.87
CA LEU A 123 -6.25 -4.30 17.83
C LEU A 123 -7.33 -4.88 18.76
N GLY A 124 -7.66 -6.17 18.61
CA GLY A 124 -8.69 -6.83 19.43
C GLY A 124 -10.13 -6.36 19.15
N ALA A 125 -10.37 -5.74 18.00
CA ALA A 125 -11.68 -5.22 17.59
C ALA A 125 -12.51 -6.32 16.91
N GLU A 126 -12.97 -7.31 17.66
CA GLU A 126 -13.59 -8.55 17.19
C GLU A 126 -14.77 -8.31 16.25
N GLU A 127 -15.68 -7.40 16.58
CA GLU A 127 -16.86 -7.11 15.75
C GLU A 127 -16.46 -6.57 14.38
N HIS A 128 -15.48 -5.67 14.32
CA HIS A 128 -14.96 -5.11 13.07
C HIS A 128 -14.22 -6.17 12.27
N TYR A 129 -13.36 -6.94 12.92
CA TYR A 129 -12.69 -8.07 12.32
C TYR A 129 -13.66 -9.02 11.63
N LEU A 130 -14.69 -9.50 12.33
CA LEU A 130 -15.70 -10.41 11.79
C LEU A 130 -16.50 -9.79 10.64
N LYS A 131 -16.83 -8.50 10.72
CA LYS A 131 -17.53 -7.78 9.67
C LYS A 131 -16.73 -7.80 8.37
N TYR A 132 -15.45 -7.44 8.41
CA TYR A 132 -14.60 -7.38 7.22
C TYR A 132 -14.21 -8.78 6.71
N ALA A 133 -14.02 -9.75 7.61
CA ALA A 133 -13.79 -11.14 7.26
C ALA A 133 -14.97 -11.73 6.45
N ARG A 134 -16.20 -11.54 6.93
CA ARG A 134 -17.42 -11.97 6.20
C ARG A 134 -17.52 -11.29 4.83
N ARG A 135 -17.19 -10.00 4.75
CA ARG A 135 -17.21 -9.25 3.50
C ARG A 135 -16.20 -9.78 2.50
N LEU A 136 -14.96 -10.05 2.94
CA LEU A 136 -13.93 -10.62 2.08
C LEU A 136 -14.37 -11.97 1.49
N LEU A 137 -14.85 -12.88 2.33
CA LEU A 137 -15.31 -14.20 1.89
C LEU A 137 -16.55 -14.14 0.98
N LYS A 138 -17.42 -13.14 1.16
CA LYS A 138 -18.62 -12.96 0.34
C LYS A 138 -18.30 -12.33 -1.02
N ASP A 139 -17.53 -11.24 -1.02
CA ASP A 139 -17.32 -10.41 -2.21
C ASP A 139 -16.14 -10.90 -3.07
N PHE A 140 -15.16 -11.59 -2.44
CA PHE A 140 -13.91 -12.05 -3.07
C PHE A 140 -13.55 -13.49 -2.65
N PRO A 141 -14.45 -14.48 -2.79
CA PRO A 141 -14.24 -15.83 -2.24
C PRO A 141 -13.06 -16.58 -2.86
N ASP A 142 -12.69 -16.26 -4.10
CA ASP A 142 -11.60 -16.91 -4.84
C ASP A 142 -10.27 -16.13 -4.78
N SER A 143 -10.18 -15.10 -3.94
CA SER A 143 -8.96 -14.32 -3.79
C SER A 143 -7.92 -15.03 -2.92
N ASP A 144 -6.64 -14.72 -3.13
CA ASP A 144 -5.55 -15.20 -2.28
C ASP A 144 -5.75 -14.78 -0.81
N GLU A 145 -6.29 -13.58 -0.59
CA GLU A 145 -6.58 -13.02 0.72
C GLU A 145 -7.68 -13.82 1.47
N ALA A 146 -8.70 -14.30 0.74
CA ALA A 146 -9.71 -15.18 1.32
C ALA A 146 -9.07 -16.51 1.77
N GLY A 147 -8.17 -17.07 0.96
CA GLY A 147 -7.38 -18.25 1.32
C GLY A 147 -6.50 -18.03 2.56
N MET A 148 -5.82 -16.88 2.65
CA MET A 148 -5.02 -16.49 3.83
C MET A 148 -5.88 -16.34 5.09
N LEU A 149 -7.09 -15.79 4.95
CA LEU A 149 -8.03 -15.67 6.07
C LEU A 149 -8.48 -17.03 6.60
N GLU A 150 -8.80 -17.97 5.71
CA GLU A 150 -9.20 -19.34 6.07
C GLU A 150 -8.05 -20.10 6.76
N GLU A 151 -6.83 -19.93 6.26
CA GLU A 151 -5.64 -20.52 6.88
C GLU A 151 -5.39 -19.96 8.27
N MET A 152 -5.50 -18.63 8.44
CA MET A 152 -5.39 -17.97 9.74
C MET A 152 -6.40 -18.52 10.75
N ALA A 153 -7.67 -18.64 10.35
CA ALA A 153 -8.73 -19.19 11.19
C ALA A 153 -8.51 -20.67 11.56
N ARG A 154 -7.95 -21.45 10.63
CA ARG A 154 -7.60 -22.86 10.87
C ARG A 154 -6.49 -23.01 11.89
N ASN A 155 -5.44 -22.19 11.77
CA ASN A 155 -4.30 -22.22 12.68
C ASN A 155 -4.67 -21.82 14.12
N GLU A 156 -5.68 -20.98 14.30
CA GLU A 156 -6.21 -20.62 15.62
C GLU A 156 -6.92 -21.80 16.30
N ARG A 157 -7.78 -22.53 15.56
CA ARG A 157 -8.48 -23.73 16.09
C ARG A 157 -7.55 -24.85 16.53
N ILE A 158 -6.33 -24.93 15.96
CA ILE A 158 -5.34 -25.93 16.34
C ILE A 158 -4.62 -25.53 17.66
N ARG A 159 -4.65 -24.25 18.03
CA ARG A 159 -3.98 -23.73 19.23
C ARG A 159 -4.89 -23.66 20.47
N GLU A 160 -6.20 -23.83 20.29
CA GLU A 160 -7.21 -23.98 21.35
C GLU A 160 -7.34 -25.45 21.76
#